data_1395b7a626ff3d9c2cd5a14e5aa511b8
#
_entry.id   1395b7a626ff3d9c2cd5a14e5aa511b8
#
_cell.length_a   1.000
_cell.length_b   1.000
_cell.length_c   1.000
_cell.angle_alpha   90.00
_cell.angle_beta   90.00
_cell.angle_gamma   90.00
#
_symmetry.space_group_name_H-M   'P 1'
#
loop_
_entity.id
_entity.type
_entity.pdbx_description
1 polymer ?
#
loop_
_entity_poly.entity_id
_entity_poly.type
_entity_poly.pdbx_seq_one_letter_code
_entity_poly.pdbx_strand_id
1 'polypeptide(L)'
;MNETTRRRARRLFAVAAVCTAALPAAPALAAPDQLSLIEDEKLMLESGPEVQAQALDEAKALGADLIRANVIWARVAPASNATKKPKGFNGKKPESYGAAFAMLDSFVAGAQARGMQVLLTPTGPIPAWASRCKGSAAARKVCKPDPKLFGDFVRALGTKYPTVKYWSIWNEPNLGSWLSPQYEVVGGVAVQRSASLYRSLAKAAISSLSATGHKTKTDQIWLGETAPLGDDPSGCSAQRKLRAPKSCASKIKKTSPSTFLRGVFCLSTSGGSLGGVEATEQGCKGYKKLGVNGYAHHPYTRGGSRPPLSKTNAGEITIGTSSRLTKLLDQAGKRKRIPTKLPVHYTEHGWQTNPPGVNDIFAVTDAQQSEYINQSDWMAYNNSRVKTVAQYKIVDDQSIGAGFQMGLRLFSGGARKPSYDAYKLPIWVSKKGANVTVYGQVRPADAGAAGTVEVQNAAAGSSSFKTVQSVPVTSANGTFTVELPDSGGVWRLSWNGITSRQAEVASK
;
A
#
# COMPACT_ATOMS: atom_id res chain seq x y z
N MET A 1 -28.71 -74.93 -53.52
CA MET A 1 -27.95 -74.35 -54.62
C MET A 1 -28.26 -72.88 -54.69
N ASN A 2 -27.23 -72.10 -54.58
CA ASN A 2 -27.04 -70.69 -54.95
C ASN A 2 -27.52 -69.64 -53.97
N GLU A 3 -26.59 -69.14 -53.38
CA GLU A 3 -25.76 -67.98 -53.48
C GLU A 3 -26.45 -66.66 -53.14
N THR A 4 -26.21 -66.28 -51.94
CA THR A 4 -26.59 -65.03 -51.31
C THR A 4 -25.58 -63.91 -51.64
N THR A 5 -26.08 -62.91 -52.35
CA THR A 5 -25.29 -61.66 -52.68
C THR A 5 -25.34 -60.71 -51.51
N ARG A 6 -24.19 -60.53 -50.83
CA ARG A 6 -24.02 -59.52 -49.77
C ARG A 6 -23.85 -58.13 -50.41
N ARG A 7 -24.84 -57.28 -50.24
CA ARG A 7 -24.72 -55.81 -50.48
C ARG A 7 -24.05 -55.16 -49.27
N ARG A 8 -22.86 -54.62 -49.45
CA ARG A 8 -22.19 -53.74 -48.50
C ARG A 8 -22.80 -52.35 -48.62
N ALA A 9 -23.50 -51.86 -47.62
CA ALA A 9 -23.89 -50.48 -47.49
C ALA A 9 -22.70 -49.71 -46.90
N ARG A 10 -22.07 -48.80 -47.70
CA ARG A 10 -21.12 -47.83 -47.24
C ARG A 10 -21.85 -46.69 -46.51
N ARG A 11 -21.72 -46.60 -45.19
CA ARG A 11 -22.15 -45.43 -44.42
C ARG A 11 -21.07 -44.36 -44.57
N LEU A 12 -21.37 -43.27 -45.25
CA LEU A 12 -20.64 -42.02 -45.22
C LEU A 12 -20.87 -41.33 -43.88
N PHE A 13 -19.86 -41.29 -43.04
CA PHE A 13 -19.84 -40.39 -41.88
C PHE A 13 -19.41 -39.00 -42.35
N ALA A 14 -20.34 -38.06 -42.42
CA ALA A 14 -20.03 -36.64 -42.52
C ALA A 14 -19.48 -36.15 -41.16
N VAL A 15 -18.19 -35.90 -41.08
CA VAL A 15 -17.60 -35.22 -39.95
C VAL A 15 -17.86 -33.72 -40.10
N ALA A 16 -18.86 -33.21 -39.39
CA ALA A 16 -19.06 -31.77 -39.25
C ALA A 16 -17.94 -31.20 -38.34
N ALA A 17 -16.95 -30.55 -38.93
CA ALA A 17 -15.99 -29.78 -38.20
C ALA A 17 -16.66 -28.53 -37.64
N VAL A 18 -16.99 -28.58 -36.34
CA VAL A 18 -17.40 -27.39 -35.59
C VAL A 18 -16.15 -26.55 -35.35
N CYS A 19 -15.94 -25.54 -36.18
CA CYS A 19 -14.99 -24.47 -35.89
C CYS A 19 -15.52 -23.66 -34.70
N THR A 20 -15.13 -24.02 -33.49
CA THR A 20 -15.26 -23.14 -32.33
C THR A 20 -14.32 -21.97 -32.55
N ALA A 21 -14.85 -20.86 -33.04
CA ALA A 21 -14.13 -19.59 -32.99
C ALA A 21 -13.84 -19.33 -31.50
N ALA A 22 -12.59 -19.49 -31.09
CA ALA A 22 -12.12 -19.03 -29.79
C ALA A 22 -12.28 -17.50 -29.80
N LEU A 23 -13.32 -17.01 -29.14
CA LEU A 23 -13.41 -15.60 -28.80
C LEU A 23 -12.15 -15.26 -28.02
N PRO A 24 -11.40 -14.20 -28.42
CA PRO A 24 -10.28 -13.77 -27.63
C PRO A 24 -10.81 -13.50 -26.23
N ALA A 25 -10.26 -14.19 -25.24
CA ALA A 25 -10.56 -13.90 -23.84
C ALA A 25 -10.31 -12.41 -23.62
N ALA A 26 -11.34 -11.65 -23.28
CA ALA A 26 -11.20 -10.27 -22.89
C ALA A 26 -10.09 -10.23 -21.83
N PRO A 27 -9.12 -9.31 -21.93
CA PRO A 27 -8.11 -9.18 -20.90
C PRO A 27 -8.85 -9.02 -19.57
N ALA A 28 -8.59 -9.93 -18.64
CA ALA A 28 -9.20 -9.86 -17.31
C ALA A 28 -8.91 -8.47 -16.77
N LEU A 29 -9.97 -7.68 -16.50
CA LEU A 29 -9.84 -6.37 -15.87
C LEU A 29 -8.98 -6.56 -14.63
N ALA A 30 -7.84 -5.88 -14.56
CA ALA A 30 -6.78 -6.29 -13.66
C ALA A 30 -7.19 -6.10 -12.20
N ALA A 31 -7.92 -5.05 -11.87
CA ALA A 31 -8.42 -4.76 -10.51
C ALA A 31 -9.70 -3.88 -10.54
N PRO A 32 -10.86 -4.41 -10.97
CA PRO A 32 -12.11 -3.63 -11.04
C PRO A 32 -12.69 -3.27 -9.66
N ASP A 33 -12.15 -3.86 -8.60
CA ASP A 33 -12.52 -3.70 -7.20
C ASP A 33 -11.42 -2.97 -6.37
N GLN A 34 -10.52 -2.24 -7.04
CA GLN A 34 -9.45 -1.50 -6.39
C GLN A 34 -9.99 -0.26 -5.68
N LEU A 35 -9.63 -0.11 -4.40
CA LEU A 35 -10.04 1.02 -3.58
C LEU A 35 -9.05 2.19 -3.71
N SER A 36 -9.59 3.40 -3.78
CA SER A 36 -8.82 4.64 -3.63
C SER A 36 -8.68 4.99 -2.15
N LEU A 37 -7.45 5.11 -1.67
CA LEU A 37 -7.14 5.48 -0.30
C LEU A 37 -6.54 6.88 -0.27
N ILE A 38 -6.94 7.69 0.71
CA ILE A 38 -6.29 8.97 1.01
C ILE A 38 -5.79 8.97 2.46
N GLU A 39 -4.61 9.51 2.66
CA GLU A 39 -4.03 9.76 3.97
C GLU A 39 -3.50 11.18 4.08
N ASP A 40 -3.95 11.92 5.09
CA ASP A 40 -3.38 13.21 5.50
C ASP A 40 -3.59 13.40 7.00
N GLU A 41 -2.70 12.82 7.81
CA GLU A 41 -2.82 12.84 9.28
C GLU A 41 -2.82 14.25 9.86
N LYS A 42 -2.05 15.18 9.26
CA LYS A 42 -1.98 16.55 9.78
C LYS A 42 -3.32 17.27 9.68
N LEU A 43 -3.99 17.16 8.53
CA LEU A 43 -5.32 17.71 8.37
C LEU A 43 -6.36 16.97 9.21
N MET A 44 -6.32 15.65 9.19
CA MET A 44 -7.40 14.82 9.70
C MET A 44 -7.32 14.52 11.20
N LEU A 45 -6.13 14.57 11.81
CA LEU A 45 -5.94 14.21 13.22
C LEU A 45 -5.25 15.28 14.07
N GLU A 46 -4.59 16.28 13.47
CA GLU A 46 -3.75 17.22 14.21
C GLU A 46 -4.21 18.70 14.10
N SER A 47 -5.15 19.01 13.20
CA SER A 47 -5.53 20.40 12.88
C SER A 47 -6.87 20.87 13.50
N GLY A 48 -7.48 20.05 14.34
CA GLY A 48 -8.76 20.37 15.00
C GLY A 48 -10.00 19.93 14.21
N PRO A 49 -11.18 19.94 14.85
CA PRO A 49 -12.38 19.26 14.32
C PRO A 49 -12.96 19.91 13.06
N GLU A 50 -12.86 21.22 12.91
CA GLU A 50 -13.35 21.91 11.72
C GLU A 50 -12.52 21.59 10.49
N VAL A 51 -11.19 21.70 10.61
CA VAL A 51 -10.26 21.35 9.52
C VAL A 51 -10.38 19.85 9.19
N GLN A 52 -10.56 19.00 10.19
CA GLN A 52 -10.83 17.58 9.98
C GLN A 52 -12.08 17.35 9.13
N ALA A 53 -13.19 18.04 9.44
CA ALA A 53 -14.44 17.90 8.69
C ALA A 53 -14.26 18.32 7.23
N GLN A 54 -13.62 19.46 6.98
CA GLN A 54 -13.32 19.95 5.63
C GLN A 54 -12.41 18.99 4.85
N ALA A 55 -11.39 18.44 5.52
CA ALA A 55 -10.49 17.46 4.90
C ALA A 55 -11.21 16.15 4.53
N LEU A 56 -12.15 15.69 5.36
CA LEU A 56 -12.99 14.53 5.06
C LEU A 56 -13.96 14.79 3.89
N ASP A 57 -14.54 15.99 3.79
CA ASP A 57 -15.36 16.39 2.65
C ASP A 57 -14.52 16.41 1.36
N GLU A 58 -13.32 16.96 1.41
CA GLU A 58 -12.43 17.00 0.26
C GLU A 58 -11.94 15.60 -0.14
N ALA A 59 -11.60 14.73 0.82
CA ALA A 59 -11.24 13.36 0.54
C ALA A 59 -12.38 12.61 -0.18
N LYS A 60 -13.62 12.80 0.26
CA LYS A 60 -14.79 12.24 -0.42
C LYS A 60 -14.95 12.79 -1.82
N ALA A 61 -14.80 14.10 -2.02
CA ALA A 61 -14.87 14.76 -3.32
C ALA A 61 -13.73 14.35 -4.28
N LEU A 62 -12.61 13.90 -3.74
CA LEU A 62 -11.50 13.26 -4.46
C LEU A 62 -11.73 11.78 -4.75
N GLY A 63 -12.84 11.19 -4.30
CA GLY A 63 -13.20 9.80 -4.55
C GLY A 63 -12.52 8.80 -3.63
N ALA A 64 -12.19 9.19 -2.41
CA ALA A 64 -11.68 8.24 -1.42
C ALA A 64 -12.77 7.23 -1.02
N ASP A 65 -12.46 5.95 -1.16
CA ASP A 65 -13.24 4.84 -0.61
C ASP A 65 -12.81 4.55 0.82
N LEU A 66 -11.52 4.76 1.09
CA LEU A 66 -10.85 4.40 2.33
C LEU A 66 -9.97 5.56 2.80
N ILE A 67 -10.00 5.88 4.08
CA ILE A 67 -9.09 6.84 4.71
C ILE A 67 -8.26 6.14 5.78
N ARG A 68 -6.98 6.48 5.84
CA ARG A 68 -6.03 5.86 6.77
C ARG A 68 -5.67 6.81 7.91
N ALA A 69 -5.53 6.24 9.11
CA ALA A 69 -4.99 6.91 10.28
C ALA A 69 -3.96 6.04 11.00
N ASN A 70 -2.74 6.55 11.15
CA ASN A 70 -1.74 5.99 12.04
C ASN A 70 -2.13 6.31 13.50
N VAL A 71 -2.49 5.29 14.26
CA VAL A 71 -2.77 5.46 15.69
C VAL A 71 -1.47 5.29 16.46
N ILE A 72 -0.73 6.41 16.61
CA ILE A 72 0.57 6.43 17.26
C ILE A 72 0.40 6.21 18.76
N TRP A 73 0.83 5.05 19.26
CA TRP A 73 0.60 4.65 20.64
C TRP A 73 1.14 5.65 21.68
N ALA A 74 2.32 6.23 21.45
CA ALA A 74 2.89 7.24 22.36
C ALA A 74 2.10 8.55 22.40
N ARG A 75 1.27 8.86 21.41
CA ARG A 75 0.44 10.08 21.39
C ARG A 75 -0.82 9.92 22.26
N VAL A 76 -1.37 8.71 22.32
CA VAL A 76 -2.61 8.43 23.04
C VAL A 76 -2.39 7.82 24.43
N ALA A 77 -1.21 7.24 24.68
CA ALA A 77 -0.91 6.61 25.95
C ALA A 77 -0.59 7.64 27.06
N PRO A 78 -1.08 7.45 28.29
CA PRO A 78 -0.73 8.33 29.40
C PRO A 78 0.75 8.21 29.77
N ALA A 79 1.32 9.32 30.24
CA ALA A 79 2.72 9.42 30.69
C ALA A 79 3.72 8.78 29.72
N SER A 80 3.58 9.04 28.42
CA SER A 80 4.33 8.34 27.36
C SER A 80 5.86 8.51 27.43
N ASN A 81 6.35 9.53 28.17
CA ASN A 81 7.77 9.75 28.43
C ASN A 81 8.28 9.05 29.70
N ALA A 82 7.40 8.55 30.55
CA ALA A 82 7.81 7.83 31.76
C ALA A 82 8.42 6.47 31.41
N THR A 83 9.43 6.02 32.17
CA THR A 83 10.05 4.70 31.99
C THR A 83 9.32 3.59 32.71
N LYS A 84 8.36 3.93 33.59
CA LYS A 84 7.48 2.99 34.30
C LYS A 84 6.03 3.23 33.88
N LYS A 85 5.29 2.14 33.67
CA LYS A 85 3.87 2.18 33.37
C LYS A 85 3.11 2.86 34.50
N PRO A 86 2.17 3.78 34.22
CA PRO A 86 1.37 4.44 35.26
C PRO A 86 0.60 3.44 36.12
N LYS A 87 0.57 3.69 37.44
CA LYS A 87 -0.20 2.87 38.38
C LYS A 87 -1.70 2.93 38.02
N GLY A 88 -2.37 1.81 38.02
CA GLY A 88 -3.80 1.72 37.69
C GLY A 88 -4.13 1.76 36.17
N PHE A 89 -3.20 2.11 35.29
CA PHE A 89 -3.46 2.12 33.86
C PHE A 89 -3.71 0.71 33.30
N ASN A 90 -4.89 0.50 32.73
CA ASN A 90 -5.25 -0.76 32.05
C ASN A 90 -5.29 -0.55 30.53
N GLY A 91 -4.22 -0.92 29.84
CA GLY A 91 -4.08 -0.73 28.41
C GLY A 91 -5.12 -1.44 27.53
N LYS A 92 -5.91 -2.37 28.08
CA LYS A 92 -6.99 -3.06 27.33
C LYS A 92 -8.30 -2.29 27.32
N LYS A 93 -8.45 -1.33 28.23
CA LYS A 93 -9.70 -0.59 28.43
C LYS A 93 -9.63 0.77 27.74
N PRO A 94 -10.50 1.07 26.76
CA PRO A 94 -10.54 2.38 26.09
C PRO A 94 -10.63 3.54 27.08
N GLU A 95 -11.38 3.38 28.17
CA GLU A 95 -11.62 4.41 29.19
C GLU A 95 -10.33 4.85 29.89
N SER A 96 -9.33 3.95 29.96
CA SER A 96 -8.02 4.26 30.57
C SER A 96 -7.20 5.28 29.76
N TYR A 97 -7.55 5.52 28.50
CA TYR A 97 -6.89 6.51 27.63
C TYR A 97 -7.53 7.91 27.75
N GLY A 98 -8.68 8.03 28.43
CA GLY A 98 -9.38 9.31 28.61
C GLY A 98 -9.75 9.98 27.29
N ALA A 99 -9.54 11.29 27.20
CA ALA A 99 -9.85 12.08 26.00
C ALA A 99 -8.83 11.92 24.85
N ALA A 100 -7.79 11.08 25.00
CA ALA A 100 -6.74 10.96 23.98
C ALA A 100 -7.24 10.39 22.64
N PHE A 101 -8.42 9.79 22.60
CA PHE A 101 -9.06 9.32 21.39
C PHE A 101 -10.03 10.31 20.74
N ALA A 102 -10.28 11.49 21.33
CA ALA A 102 -11.34 12.40 20.86
C ALA A 102 -11.24 12.75 19.37
N MET A 103 -10.04 13.12 18.89
CA MET A 103 -9.83 13.39 17.46
C MET A 103 -9.98 12.15 16.59
N LEU A 104 -9.62 10.99 17.09
CA LEU A 104 -9.81 9.72 16.36
C LEU A 104 -11.30 9.31 16.36
N ASP A 105 -12.04 9.60 17.45
CA ASP A 105 -13.49 9.36 17.52
C ASP A 105 -14.23 10.18 16.44
N SER A 106 -13.93 11.49 16.37
CA SER A 106 -14.54 12.36 15.36
C SER A 106 -14.11 12.00 13.92
N PHE A 107 -12.86 11.58 13.74
CA PHE A 107 -12.35 11.10 12.43
C PHE A 107 -13.12 9.85 11.96
N VAL A 108 -13.25 8.84 12.80
CA VAL A 108 -13.95 7.60 12.45
C VAL A 108 -15.43 7.87 12.15
N ALA A 109 -16.10 8.62 13.03
CA ALA A 109 -17.51 8.97 12.84
C ALA A 109 -17.72 9.83 11.58
N GLY A 110 -16.87 10.86 11.39
CA GLY A 110 -16.94 11.78 10.25
C GLY A 110 -16.70 11.10 8.90
N ALA A 111 -15.78 10.14 8.85
CA ALA A 111 -15.53 9.33 7.65
C ALA A 111 -16.72 8.43 7.32
N GLN A 112 -17.22 7.70 8.31
CA GLN A 112 -18.35 6.79 8.13
C GLN A 112 -19.65 7.54 7.75
N ALA A 113 -19.87 8.72 8.30
CA ALA A 113 -21.00 9.58 7.92
C ALA A 113 -20.95 10.02 6.44
N ARG A 114 -19.77 10.04 5.82
CA ARG A 114 -19.55 10.33 4.39
C ARG A 114 -19.50 9.08 3.51
N GLY A 115 -19.78 7.90 4.06
CA GLY A 115 -19.73 6.62 3.35
C GLY A 115 -18.31 6.12 3.06
N MET A 116 -17.29 6.68 3.70
CA MET A 116 -15.92 6.21 3.56
C MET A 116 -15.59 5.16 4.63
N GLN A 117 -14.79 4.16 4.25
CA GLN A 117 -14.23 3.20 5.19
C GLN A 117 -13.00 3.79 5.88
N VAL A 118 -12.66 3.25 7.06
CA VAL A 118 -11.51 3.71 7.84
C VAL A 118 -10.51 2.57 8.00
N LEU A 119 -9.25 2.82 7.67
CA LEU A 119 -8.11 1.98 7.97
C LEU A 119 -7.40 2.51 9.21
N LEU A 120 -7.42 1.76 10.30
CA LEU A 120 -6.63 2.08 11.49
C LEU A 120 -5.33 1.29 11.50
N THR A 121 -4.21 1.99 11.68
CA THR A 121 -2.88 1.42 11.79
C THR A 121 -2.31 1.67 13.18
N PRO A 122 -2.60 0.80 14.18
CA PRO A 122 -1.95 0.89 15.49
C PRO A 122 -0.43 0.71 15.34
N THR A 123 0.34 1.72 15.79
CA THR A 123 1.77 1.78 15.51
C THR A 123 2.59 2.45 16.63
N GLY A 124 3.92 2.36 16.49
CA GLY A 124 4.88 3.22 17.19
C GLY A 124 4.91 4.66 16.64
N PRO A 125 5.70 5.55 17.24
CA PRO A 125 6.47 5.34 18.48
C PRO A 125 5.62 4.90 19.65
N ILE A 126 6.22 4.06 20.54
CA ILE A 126 5.55 3.54 21.72
C ILE A 126 5.77 4.44 22.94
N PRO A 127 4.93 4.39 23.97
CA PRO A 127 5.30 4.99 25.25
C PRO A 127 6.57 4.33 25.82
N ALA A 128 7.46 5.13 26.41
CA ALA A 128 8.76 4.65 26.86
C ALA A 128 8.69 3.51 27.89
N TRP A 129 7.60 3.46 28.68
CA TRP A 129 7.35 2.38 29.64
C TRP A 129 6.98 1.04 28.98
N ALA A 130 6.58 1.04 27.70
CA ALA A 130 6.26 -0.18 26.95
C ALA A 130 7.47 -0.80 26.23
N SER A 131 8.65 -0.19 26.39
CA SER A 131 9.90 -0.68 25.81
C SER A 131 10.61 -1.67 26.74
N ARG A 132 11.16 -2.72 26.18
CA ARG A 132 12.06 -3.66 26.85
C ARG A 132 13.52 -3.19 26.89
N CYS A 133 13.82 -2.02 26.34
CA CYS A 133 15.15 -1.43 26.36
C CYS A 133 15.37 -0.58 27.61
N LYS A 134 16.65 -0.39 27.97
CA LYS A 134 17.11 0.64 28.92
C LYS A 134 17.48 1.92 28.17
N GLY A 135 17.65 3.03 28.85
CA GLY A 135 18.09 4.29 28.27
C GLY A 135 17.06 5.42 28.39
N SER A 136 17.31 6.52 27.65
CA SER A 136 16.41 7.69 27.64
C SER A 136 15.02 7.36 27.10
N ALA A 137 14.03 8.17 27.45
CA ALA A 137 12.67 8.02 26.94
C ALA A 137 12.63 8.02 25.40
N ALA A 138 13.38 8.91 24.76
CA ALA A 138 13.46 8.98 23.31
C ALA A 138 13.99 7.68 22.68
N ALA A 139 15.09 7.12 23.20
CA ALA A 139 15.66 5.87 22.72
C ALA A 139 14.70 4.68 22.92
N ARG A 140 13.93 4.69 23.99
CA ARG A 140 12.97 3.62 24.32
C ARG A 140 11.75 3.60 23.40
N LYS A 141 11.31 4.75 22.89
CA LYS A 141 10.06 4.87 22.10
C LYS A 141 10.02 4.07 20.80
N VAL A 142 11.16 3.64 20.28
CA VAL A 142 11.22 2.79 19.08
C VAL A 142 11.84 1.41 19.36
N CYS A 143 12.33 1.21 20.60
CA CYS A 143 13.21 0.08 20.92
C CYS A 143 12.44 -1.07 21.58
N LYS A 144 12.48 -2.25 20.97
CA LYS A 144 11.93 -3.53 21.49
C LYS A 144 10.58 -3.34 22.18
N PRO A 145 9.53 -2.94 21.46
CA PRO A 145 8.18 -2.86 22.00
C PRO A 145 7.77 -4.17 22.68
N ASP A 146 7.11 -4.08 23.84
CA ASP A 146 6.54 -5.26 24.49
C ASP A 146 5.29 -5.73 23.73
N PRO A 147 5.27 -6.95 23.15
CA PRO A 147 4.14 -7.42 22.35
C PRO A 147 2.85 -7.58 23.14
N LYS A 148 2.94 -7.94 24.44
CA LYS A 148 1.75 -8.05 25.28
C LYS A 148 1.09 -6.71 25.51
N LEU A 149 1.89 -5.70 25.84
CA LEU A 149 1.39 -4.34 26.07
C LEU A 149 0.88 -3.71 24.76
N PHE A 150 1.51 -4.00 23.62
CA PHE A 150 1.00 -3.60 22.30
C PHE A 150 -0.33 -4.29 21.98
N GLY A 151 -0.44 -5.58 22.26
CA GLY A 151 -1.71 -6.31 22.12
C GLY A 151 -2.82 -5.72 23.01
N ASP A 152 -2.49 -5.29 24.25
CA ASP A 152 -3.45 -4.62 25.13
C ASP A 152 -3.94 -3.30 24.51
N PHE A 153 -3.05 -2.51 23.90
CA PHE A 153 -3.42 -1.29 23.17
C PHE A 153 -4.33 -1.57 21.97
N VAL A 154 -3.95 -2.54 21.12
CA VAL A 154 -4.78 -2.94 19.97
C VAL A 154 -6.15 -3.46 20.43
N ARG A 155 -6.22 -4.15 21.57
CA ARG A 155 -7.50 -4.58 22.16
C ARG A 155 -8.37 -3.39 22.55
N ALA A 156 -7.80 -2.34 23.15
CA ALA A 156 -8.55 -1.12 23.46
C ALA A 156 -9.13 -0.49 22.19
N LEU A 157 -8.34 -0.38 21.11
CA LEU A 157 -8.81 0.15 19.83
C LEU A 157 -9.93 -0.72 19.23
N GLY A 158 -9.75 -2.04 19.16
CA GLY A 158 -10.77 -2.94 18.61
C GLY A 158 -12.06 -2.94 19.44
N THR A 159 -11.98 -2.76 20.78
CA THR A 159 -13.17 -2.59 21.61
C THR A 159 -13.88 -1.27 21.33
N LYS A 160 -13.11 -0.20 21.14
CA LYS A 160 -13.64 1.17 20.95
C LYS A 160 -14.25 1.37 19.57
N TYR A 161 -13.70 0.74 18.53
CA TYR A 161 -14.11 0.94 17.14
C TYR A 161 -14.67 -0.34 16.50
N PRO A 162 -15.78 -0.90 16.99
CA PRO A 162 -16.33 -2.18 16.50
C PRO A 162 -16.82 -2.11 15.05
N THR A 163 -17.09 -0.90 14.54
CA THR A 163 -17.56 -0.66 13.18
C THR A 163 -16.43 -0.54 12.16
N VAL A 164 -15.18 -0.35 12.60
CA VAL A 164 -14.02 -0.27 11.70
C VAL A 164 -13.69 -1.65 11.16
N LYS A 165 -13.62 -1.76 9.83
CA LYS A 165 -13.42 -3.04 9.13
C LYS A 165 -12.02 -3.23 8.56
N TYR A 166 -11.19 -2.20 8.55
CA TYR A 166 -9.84 -2.25 7.98
C TYR A 166 -8.80 -1.95 9.06
N TRP A 167 -7.87 -2.87 9.21
CA TRP A 167 -6.80 -2.82 10.21
C TRP A 167 -5.48 -3.19 9.57
N SER A 168 -4.47 -2.36 9.75
CA SER A 168 -3.10 -2.68 9.39
C SER A 168 -2.21 -2.67 10.62
N ILE A 169 -1.18 -3.51 10.66
CA ILE A 169 -0.40 -3.71 11.87
C ILE A 169 0.97 -3.09 11.71
N TRP A 170 1.18 -1.96 12.41
CA TRP A 170 2.43 -1.23 12.47
C TRP A 170 2.82 -0.50 11.18
N ASN A 171 3.42 0.69 11.32
CA ASN A 171 3.98 1.46 10.22
C ASN A 171 5.48 1.18 10.08
N GLU A 172 5.96 0.94 8.89
CA GLU A 172 7.35 0.81 8.42
C GLU A 172 8.31 0.06 9.36
N PRO A 173 7.98 -1.17 9.78
CA PRO A 173 8.77 -1.91 10.77
C PRO A 173 10.19 -2.26 10.30
N ASN A 174 10.47 -2.11 9.02
CA ASN A 174 11.79 -2.27 8.43
C ASN A 174 12.67 -1.01 8.56
N LEU A 175 12.18 0.07 9.18
CA LEU A 175 12.94 1.27 9.51
C LEU A 175 13.18 1.37 11.01
N GLY A 176 14.39 1.72 11.42
CA GLY A 176 14.79 1.88 12.81
C GLY A 176 14.12 3.06 13.53
N SER A 177 13.60 4.03 12.78
CA SER A 177 12.77 5.13 13.28
C SER A 177 11.40 4.67 13.79
N TRP A 178 10.91 3.52 13.32
CA TRP A 178 9.66 2.92 13.74
C TRP A 178 9.84 1.68 14.62
N LEU A 179 10.86 0.86 14.33
CA LEU A 179 11.12 -0.38 15.08
C LEU A 179 12.64 -0.65 15.19
N SER A 180 13.17 -0.66 16.39
CA SER A 180 14.61 -0.82 16.65
C SER A 180 14.85 -1.93 17.69
N PRO A 181 16.00 -2.61 17.66
CA PRO A 181 17.03 -2.55 16.62
C PRO A 181 16.62 -3.30 15.35
N GLN A 182 17.14 -2.89 14.19
CA GLN A 182 16.95 -3.66 12.95
C GLN A 182 17.73 -4.97 13.00
N TYR A 183 18.97 -4.94 13.50
CA TYR A 183 19.85 -6.11 13.71
C TYR A 183 20.48 -6.12 15.09
N GLU A 184 20.77 -7.31 15.59
CA GLU A 184 21.59 -7.58 16.77
C GLU A 184 22.61 -8.66 16.46
N VAL A 185 23.77 -8.63 17.13
CA VAL A 185 24.76 -9.71 17.08
C VAL A 185 24.56 -10.62 18.29
N VAL A 186 24.21 -11.86 18.04
CA VAL A 186 24.00 -12.90 19.07
C VAL A 186 24.93 -14.07 18.75
N GLY A 187 25.79 -14.45 19.69
CA GLY A 187 26.74 -15.55 19.46
C GLY A 187 27.69 -15.34 18.27
N GLY A 188 27.97 -14.08 17.89
CA GLY A 188 28.78 -13.73 16.71
C GLY A 188 28.02 -13.77 15.38
N VAL A 189 26.70 -14.00 15.39
CA VAL A 189 25.84 -14.02 14.21
C VAL A 189 24.98 -12.75 14.17
N ALA A 190 24.91 -12.09 13.02
CA ALA A 190 23.99 -10.97 12.81
C ALA A 190 22.58 -11.49 12.61
N VAL A 191 21.71 -11.22 13.56
CA VAL A 191 20.30 -11.63 13.57
C VAL A 191 19.41 -10.44 13.23
N GLN A 192 18.53 -10.59 12.28
CA GLN A 192 17.53 -9.57 11.93
C GLN A 192 16.48 -9.48 13.03
N ARG A 193 16.68 -8.59 13.97
CA ARG A 193 15.86 -8.49 15.17
C ARG A 193 14.50 -7.87 14.90
N SER A 194 14.42 -6.84 14.03
CA SER A 194 13.16 -6.17 13.70
C SER A 194 12.09 -7.14 13.15
N ALA A 195 12.47 -8.10 12.33
CA ALA A 195 11.56 -9.08 11.77
C ALA A 195 10.91 -9.98 12.83
N SER A 196 11.70 -10.45 13.82
CA SER A 196 11.20 -11.26 14.92
C SER A 196 10.34 -10.46 15.91
N LEU A 197 10.72 -9.21 16.18
CA LEU A 197 9.92 -8.26 16.97
C LEU A 197 8.58 -7.99 16.30
N TYR A 198 8.61 -7.60 15.03
CA TYR A 198 7.39 -7.33 14.25
C TYR A 198 6.45 -8.55 14.23
N ARG A 199 6.96 -9.76 13.98
CA ARG A 199 6.16 -10.99 14.01
C ARG A 199 5.49 -11.19 15.37
N SER A 200 6.15 -10.85 16.47
CA SER A 200 5.58 -10.96 17.82
C SER A 200 4.49 -9.93 18.06
N LEU A 201 4.70 -8.68 17.60
CA LEU A 201 3.70 -7.61 17.63
C LEU A 201 2.47 -7.98 16.78
N ALA A 202 2.69 -8.48 15.56
CA ALA A 202 1.61 -8.89 14.68
C ALA A 202 0.75 -10.02 15.29
N LYS A 203 1.37 -11.03 15.88
CA LYS A 203 0.63 -12.08 16.59
C LYS A 203 -0.22 -11.54 17.72
N ALA A 204 0.32 -10.63 18.53
CA ALA A 204 -0.40 -10.02 19.64
C ALA A 204 -1.58 -9.16 19.13
N ALA A 205 -1.36 -8.36 18.09
CA ALA A 205 -2.40 -7.53 17.46
C ALA A 205 -3.53 -8.38 16.86
N ILE A 206 -3.22 -9.39 16.06
CA ILE A 206 -4.20 -10.30 15.46
C ILE A 206 -5.05 -10.99 16.54
N SER A 207 -4.42 -11.47 17.61
CA SER A 207 -5.12 -12.09 18.73
C SER A 207 -6.06 -11.11 19.43
N SER A 208 -5.61 -9.87 19.62
CA SER A 208 -6.39 -8.81 20.27
C SER A 208 -7.58 -8.36 19.41
N LEU A 209 -7.39 -8.17 18.12
CA LEU A 209 -8.46 -7.88 17.16
C LEU A 209 -9.50 -9.01 17.15
N SER A 210 -9.05 -10.26 17.09
CA SER A 210 -9.96 -11.41 17.13
C SER A 210 -10.77 -11.48 18.42
N ALA A 211 -10.16 -11.10 19.56
CA ALA A 211 -10.82 -11.08 20.87
C ALA A 211 -11.85 -9.94 21.05
N THR A 212 -11.85 -8.97 20.14
CA THR A 212 -12.81 -7.86 20.08
C THR A 212 -13.79 -7.97 18.91
N GLY A 213 -13.85 -9.13 18.26
CA GLY A 213 -14.82 -9.40 17.19
C GLY A 213 -14.28 -9.19 15.76
N HIS A 214 -13.12 -8.55 15.61
CA HIS A 214 -12.51 -8.31 14.30
C HIS A 214 -11.83 -9.57 13.77
N LYS A 215 -12.39 -10.16 12.73
CA LYS A 215 -11.91 -11.43 12.13
C LYS A 215 -11.76 -11.29 10.62
N THR A 216 -10.82 -12.01 10.04
CA THR A 216 -10.58 -12.01 8.58
C THR A 216 -11.76 -12.53 7.74
N LYS A 217 -12.82 -13.06 8.35
CA LYS A 217 -14.07 -13.42 7.66
C LYS A 217 -14.95 -12.20 7.38
N THR A 218 -14.89 -11.19 8.22
CA THR A 218 -15.74 -9.99 8.19
C THR A 218 -14.96 -8.71 7.97
N ASP A 219 -13.68 -8.72 8.34
CA ASP A 219 -12.83 -7.54 8.37
C ASP A 219 -11.53 -7.78 7.59
N GLN A 220 -10.90 -6.70 7.18
CA GLN A 220 -9.59 -6.69 6.54
C GLN A 220 -8.53 -6.50 7.62
N ILE A 221 -7.65 -7.48 7.78
CA ILE A 221 -6.52 -7.44 8.72
C ILE A 221 -5.24 -7.64 7.92
N TRP A 222 -4.45 -6.58 7.79
CA TRP A 222 -3.28 -6.55 6.94
C TRP A 222 -1.98 -6.57 7.74
N LEU A 223 -0.98 -7.28 7.20
CA LEU A 223 0.42 -7.16 7.64
C LEU A 223 1.10 -6.03 6.88
N GLY A 224 2.20 -5.59 7.36
CA GLY A 224 3.07 -4.59 6.74
C GLY A 224 3.21 -3.43 7.72
N GLU A 225 3.19 -2.32 7.32
CA GLU A 225 3.31 -1.57 6.09
C GLU A 225 4.79 -1.31 5.82
N THR A 226 5.41 -2.04 4.93
CA THR A 226 6.86 -1.91 4.74
C THR A 226 7.23 -0.70 3.89
N ALA A 227 8.25 0.06 4.34
CA ALA A 227 8.92 1.05 3.51
C ALA A 227 9.59 0.38 2.31
N PRO A 228 9.70 1.06 1.15
CA PRO A 228 10.17 0.46 -0.10
C PRO A 228 11.67 0.24 -0.14
N LEU A 229 12.43 1.03 0.62
CA LEU A 229 13.88 1.12 0.54
C LEU A 229 14.55 0.62 1.83
N GLY A 230 15.78 0.22 1.72
CA GLY A 230 16.59 -0.17 2.86
C GLY A 230 17.94 -0.73 2.44
N ASP A 231 18.78 -0.99 3.42
CA ASP A 231 20.10 -1.55 3.21
C ASP A 231 20.04 -3.08 3.33
N ASP A 232 20.74 -3.77 2.47
CA ASP A 232 21.01 -5.19 2.62
C ASP A 232 22.33 -5.37 3.34
N PRO A 233 22.37 -6.17 4.41
CA PRO A 233 23.57 -6.32 5.21
C PRO A 233 24.61 -7.23 4.54
N SER A 234 25.01 -6.91 3.31
CA SER A 234 25.93 -7.74 2.51
C SER A 234 27.29 -7.96 3.20
N GLY A 235 27.72 -7.01 4.06
CA GLY A 235 28.91 -7.14 4.89
C GLY A 235 28.67 -7.76 6.27
N CYS A 236 27.42 -7.95 6.68
CA CYS A 236 27.01 -8.45 7.99
C CYS A 236 26.30 -9.80 7.93
N SER A 237 26.13 -10.38 6.74
CA SER A 237 25.39 -11.63 6.58
C SER A 237 26.19 -12.82 7.12
N ALA A 238 25.49 -13.66 7.88
CA ALA A 238 25.99 -14.93 8.43
C ALA A 238 26.38 -15.97 7.35
N GLN A 239 26.33 -15.63 6.07
CA GLN A 239 26.66 -16.54 4.97
C GLN A 239 28.16 -16.81 4.83
N ARG A 240 29.03 -16.03 5.49
CA ARG A 240 30.44 -16.37 5.64
C ARG A 240 30.74 -16.57 7.12
N LYS A 241 31.45 -17.66 7.42
CA LYS A 241 31.93 -18.10 8.75
C LYS A 241 32.73 -17.07 9.56
N LEU A 242 32.56 -15.77 9.29
CA LEU A 242 33.21 -14.67 9.97
C LEU A 242 32.28 -14.10 11.02
N ARG A 243 32.75 -14.02 12.24
CA ARG A 243 32.04 -13.32 13.33
C ARG A 243 31.68 -11.92 12.89
N ALA A 244 30.39 -11.61 12.77
CA ALA A 244 29.95 -10.27 12.44
C ALA A 244 30.41 -9.30 13.55
N PRO A 245 31.12 -8.20 13.23
CA PRO A 245 31.53 -7.24 14.24
C PRO A 245 30.28 -6.61 14.90
N LYS A 246 30.31 -6.38 16.20
CA LYS A 246 29.20 -5.73 16.92
C LYS A 246 28.80 -4.40 16.29
N SER A 247 29.74 -3.68 15.69
CA SER A 247 29.52 -2.43 14.95
C SER A 247 28.63 -2.59 13.72
N CYS A 248 28.50 -3.80 13.17
CA CYS A 248 27.67 -4.07 12.02
C CYS A 248 26.17 -3.90 12.33
N ALA A 249 25.71 -4.48 13.44
CA ALA A 249 24.33 -4.40 13.85
C ALA A 249 23.86 -2.96 14.16
N SER A 250 24.75 -2.15 14.76
CA SER A 250 24.43 -0.77 15.13
C SER A 250 24.37 0.21 13.95
N LYS A 251 25.02 -0.13 12.82
CA LYS A 251 25.06 0.70 11.61
C LYS A 251 23.83 0.57 10.75
N ILE A 252 23.15 -0.59 10.77
CA ILE A 252 21.97 -0.83 9.93
C ILE A 252 20.75 -0.20 10.60
N LYS A 253 20.31 0.96 10.09
CA LYS A 253 19.13 1.70 10.57
C LYS A 253 17.86 1.40 9.79
N LYS A 254 17.97 0.81 8.62
CA LYS A 254 16.86 0.43 7.73
C LYS A 254 17.22 -0.89 7.04
N THR A 255 16.25 -1.77 6.94
CA THR A 255 16.41 -3.07 6.26
C THR A 255 15.61 -3.05 4.98
N SER A 256 16.16 -3.56 3.88
CA SER A 256 15.39 -3.66 2.65
C SER A 256 14.12 -4.51 2.86
N PRO A 257 12.99 -4.15 2.22
CA PRO A 257 11.73 -4.87 2.43
C PRO A 257 11.82 -6.35 2.08
N SER A 258 12.59 -6.72 1.05
CA SER A 258 12.77 -8.13 0.69
C SER A 258 13.46 -8.93 1.80
N THR A 259 14.51 -8.38 2.39
CA THR A 259 15.25 -9.01 3.49
C THR A 259 14.40 -9.05 4.76
N PHE A 260 13.70 -7.93 5.06
CA PHE A 260 12.78 -7.88 6.20
C PHE A 260 11.68 -8.94 6.11
N LEU A 261 11.02 -9.07 4.95
CA LEU A 261 9.96 -10.07 4.73
C LEU A 261 10.46 -11.51 4.85
N ARG A 262 11.68 -11.79 4.36
CA ARG A 262 12.28 -13.10 4.56
C ARG A 262 12.43 -13.44 6.04
N GLY A 263 12.89 -12.48 6.84
CA GLY A 263 12.98 -12.63 8.29
C GLY A 263 11.61 -12.81 8.96
N VAL A 264 10.61 -12.01 8.59
CA VAL A 264 9.24 -12.13 9.11
C VAL A 264 8.65 -13.49 8.85
N PHE A 265 8.84 -14.03 7.65
CA PHE A 265 8.28 -15.33 7.25
C PHE A 265 9.23 -16.50 7.43
N CYS A 266 10.41 -16.29 8.04
CA CYS A 266 11.41 -17.33 8.23
C CYS A 266 11.79 -18.05 6.92
N LEU A 267 12.08 -17.27 5.88
CA LEU A 267 12.48 -17.75 4.56
C LEU A 267 13.97 -17.54 4.33
N SER A 268 14.62 -18.51 3.71
CA SER A 268 15.96 -18.36 3.16
C SER A 268 15.96 -17.47 1.91
N THR A 269 17.13 -17.09 1.42
CA THR A 269 17.28 -16.31 0.18
C THR A 269 16.71 -17.04 -1.04
N SER A 270 16.75 -18.36 -1.07
CA SER A 270 16.14 -19.20 -2.12
C SER A 270 14.62 -19.37 -1.98
N GLY A 271 14.00 -18.87 -0.90
CA GLY A 271 12.56 -19.04 -0.61
C GLY A 271 12.22 -20.35 0.10
N GLY A 272 13.24 -21.12 0.51
CA GLY A 272 13.10 -22.25 1.43
C GLY A 272 12.86 -21.78 2.88
N SER A 273 12.77 -22.72 3.83
CA SER A 273 12.75 -22.38 5.25
C SER A 273 14.12 -21.89 5.71
N LEU A 274 14.12 -20.86 6.57
CA LEU A 274 15.34 -20.41 7.25
C LEU A 274 15.83 -21.53 8.17
N GLY A 275 17.14 -21.75 8.21
CA GLY A 275 17.80 -22.78 9.02
C GLY A 275 18.90 -22.23 9.92
N GLY A 276 19.52 -23.12 10.68
CA GLY A 276 20.69 -22.82 11.51
C GLY A 276 20.42 -21.90 12.70
N VAL A 277 21.49 -21.26 13.18
CA VAL A 277 21.46 -20.35 14.33
C VAL A 277 20.50 -19.18 14.10
N GLU A 278 20.49 -18.62 12.91
CA GLU A 278 19.61 -17.50 12.58
C GLU A 278 18.13 -17.85 12.74
N ALA A 279 17.72 -19.06 12.29
CA ALA A 279 16.34 -19.52 12.47
C ALA A 279 15.96 -19.69 13.95
N THR A 280 16.89 -20.16 14.76
CA THR A 280 16.70 -20.31 16.21
C THR A 280 16.55 -18.96 16.87
N GLU A 281 17.46 -18.03 16.62
CA GLU A 281 17.48 -16.68 17.18
C GLU A 281 16.30 -15.80 16.71
N GLN A 282 15.82 -16.04 15.50
CA GLN A 282 14.60 -15.41 15.01
C GLN A 282 13.30 -16.10 15.49
N GLY A 283 13.37 -17.19 16.25
CA GLY A 283 12.20 -17.92 16.73
C GLY A 283 11.38 -18.52 15.60
N CYS A 284 12.05 -19.13 14.61
CA CYS A 284 11.40 -19.76 13.46
C CYS A 284 10.91 -21.17 13.71
N LYS A 285 11.43 -21.84 14.77
CA LYS A 285 10.96 -23.15 15.18
C LYS A 285 9.49 -23.09 15.60
N GLY A 286 8.66 -24.00 15.10
CA GLY A 286 7.23 -24.00 15.42
C GLY A 286 6.46 -22.79 14.91
N TYR A 287 6.88 -22.21 13.77
CA TYR A 287 6.20 -21.06 13.17
C TYR A 287 4.70 -21.32 12.99
N LYS A 288 3.86 -20.50 13.61
CA LYS A 288 2.41 -20.54 13.42
C LYS A 288 1.98 -19.55 12.34
N LYS A 289 1.12 -20.00 11.42
CA LYS A 289 0.56 -19.20 10.33
C LYS A 289 -0.08 -17.92 10.89
N LEU A 290 0.23 -16.78 10.28
CA LEU A 290 -0.41 -15.51 10.62
C LEU A 290 -1.79 -15.43 9.96
N GLY A 291 -2.81 -15.17 10.77
CA GLY A 291 -4.21 -15.08 10.34
C GLY A 291 -4.56 -13.70 9.81
N VAL A 292 -4.17 -13.42 8.57
CA VAL A 292 -4.37 -12.12 7.89
C VAL A 292 -4.94 -12.36 6.50
N ASN A 293 -5.51 -11.33 5.89
CA ASN A 293 -6.09 -11.40 4.53
C ASN A 293 -5.56 -10.32 3.58
N GLY A 294 -4.54 -9.54 3.97
CA GLY A 294 -3.87 -8.57 3.13
C GLY A 294 -2.43 -8.27 3.58
N TYR A 295 -1.67 -7.66 2.69
CA TYR A 295 -0.34 -7.14 2.96
C TYR A 295 -0.24 -5.69 2.49
N ALA A 296 0.07 -4.78 3.40
CA ALA A 296 0.23 -3.36 3.14
C ALA A 296 1.70 -3.00 2.87
N HIS A 297 1.93 -2.06 1.96
CA HIS A 297 3.24 -1.65 1.51
C HIS A 297 3.23 -0.20 1.02
N HIS A 298 4.33 0.51 1.21
CA HIS A 298 4.55 1.86 0.72
C HIS A 298 5.47 1.81 -0.52
N PRO A 299 4.95 1.83 -1.76
CA PRO A 299 5.75 1.58 -2.95
C PRO A 299 6.45 2.82 -3.52
N TYR A 300 6.86 3.79 -2.68
CA TYR A 300 7.59 4.97 -3.11
C TYR A 300 8.80 4.61 -3.97
N THR A 301 9.14 5.49 -4.91
CA THR A 301 10.36 5.35 -5.70
C THR A 301 11.59 5.82 -4.90
N ARG A 302 12.78 5.47 -5.37
CA ARG A 302 14.01 5.86 -4.70
C ARG A 302 14.21 7.36 -4.79
N GLY A 303 14.33 8.00 -3.62
CA GLY A 303 14.50 9.45 -3.51
C GLY A 303 13.23 10.27 -3.76
N GLY A 304 12.09 9.64 -4.09
CA GLY A 304 10.83 10.33 -4.37
C GLY A 304 10.84 11.17 -5.65
N SER A 305 11.98 11.25 -6.39
CA SER A 305 12.13 11.98 -7.65
C SER A 305 12.24 11.09 -8.87
N ARG A 306 12.35 9.78 -8.67
CA ARG A 306 12.51 8.82 -9.76
C ARG A 306 11.19 8.43 -10.38
N PRO A 307 11.10 8.27 -11.71
CA PRO A 307 9.91 7.73 -12.37
C PRO A 307 9.45 6.39 -11.79
N PRO A 308 8.16 6.04 -11.89
CA PRO A 308 7.60 4.79 -11.37
C PRO A 308 8.35 3.52 -11.80
N LEU A 309 8.85 3.48 -13.05
CA LEU A 309 9.59 2.33 -13.60
C LEU A 309 11.10 2.34 -13.32
N SER A 310 11.59 3.23 -12.48
CA SER A 310 13.03 3.33 -12.17
C SER A 310 13.61 2.02 -11.65
N LYS A 311 14.86 1.73 -12.06
CA LYS A 311 15.64 0.62 -11.51
C LYS A 311 15.94 0.87 -10.03
N THR A 312 15.91 -0.21 -9.24
CA THR A 312 16.18 -0.21 -7.80
C THR A 312 17.17 -1.31 -7.43
N ASN A 313 17.72 -1.25 -6.21
CA ASN A 313 18.53 -2.34 -5.67
C ASN A 313 17.71 -3.63 -5.52
N ALA A 314 18.39 -4.77 -5.49
CA ALA A 314 17.76 -6.09 -5.49
C ALA A 314 16.79 -6.33 -4.31
N GLY A 315 17.09 -5.77 -3.14
CA GLY A 315 16.27 -5.91 -1.93
C GLY A 315 15.11 -4.93 -1.83
N GLU A 316 15.11 -3.86 -2.63
CA GLU A 316 14.12 -2.79 -2.61
C GLU A 316 12.84 -3.21 -3.37
N ILE A 317 11.70 -2.71 -2.90
CA ILE A 317 10.40 -2.94 -3.52
C ILE A 317 9.71 -1.59 -3.69
N THR A 318 9.69 -1.10 -4.94
CA THR A 318 8.97 0.11 -5.34
C THR A 318 7.79 -0.27 -6.21
N ILE A 319 6.99 0.68 -6.64
CA ILE A 319 5.87 0.40 -7.54
C ILE A 319 6.33 -0.32 -8.82
N GLY A 320 7.46 0.08 -9.40
CA GLY A 320 8.06 -0.56 -10.59
C GLY A 320 8.62 -1.96 -10.35
N THR A 321 8.79 -2.38 -9.10
CA THR A 321 9.33 -3.70 -8.73
C THR A 321 8.39 -4.51 -7.84
N SER A 322 7.10 -4.18 -7.86
CA SER A 322 6.05 -4.81 -7.02
C SER A 322 5.92 -6.33 -7.23
N SER A 323 6.35 -6.85 -8.36
CA SER A 323 6.45 -8.30 -8.61
C SER A 323 7.38 -9.02 -7.62
N ARG A 324 8.37 -8.32 -7.06
CA ARG A 324 9.24 -8.87 -5.99
C ARG A 324 8.43 -9.14 -4.72
N LEU A 325 7.49 -8.24 -4.38
CA LEU A 325 6.61 -8.41 -3.23
C LEU A 325 5.69 -9.62 -3.41
N THR A 326 4.98 -9.70 -4.52
CA THR A 326 4.06 -10.81 -4.79
C THR A 326 4.77 -12.15 -4.79
N LYS A 327 5.99 -12.24 -5.37
CA LYS A 327 6.83 -13.42 -5.34
C LYS A 327 7.19 -13.86 -3.91
N LEU A 328 7.56 -12.93 -3.04
CA LEU A 328 7.87 -13.22 -1.63
C LEU A 328 6.64 -13.68 -0.86
N LEU A 329 5.50 -13.03 -1.06
CA LEU A 329 4.23 -13.43 -0.44
C LEU A 329 3.81 -14.83 -0.90
N ASP A 330 4.02 -15.16 -2.17
CA ASP A 330 3.72 -16.50 -2.70
C ASP A 330 4.65 -17.57 -2.11
N GLN A 331 5.95 -17.26 -1.95
CA GLN A 331 6.89 -18.14 -1.24
C GLN A 331 6.44 -18.37 0.21
N ALA A 332 6.02 -17.30 0.92
CA ALA A 332 5.52 -17.40 2.29
C ALA A 332 4.21 -18.20 2.36
N GLY A 333 3.32 -18.02 1.41
CA GLY A 333 2.08 -18.79 1.30
C GLY A 333 2.32 -20.28 1.06
N LYS A 334 3.21 -20.63 0.12
CA LYS A 334 3.65 -22.01 -0.15
C LYS A 334 4.24 -22.70 1.10
N ARG A 335 4.91 -21.91 1.96
CA ARG A 335 5.47 -22.38 3.24
C ARG A 335 4.47 -22.32 4.41
N LYS A 336 3.19 -22.06 4.14
CA LYS A 336 2.11 -21.97 5.13
C LYS A 336 2.39 -20.92 6.24
N ARG A 337 3.11 -19.83 5.90
CA ARG A 337 3.39 -18.72 6.83
C ARG A 337 2.23 -17.73 6.90
N ILE A 338 1.56 -17.53 5.78
CA ILE A 338 0.37 -16.69 5.55
C ILE A 338 -0.59 -17.43 4.61
N PRO A 339 -1.80 -16.92 4.34
CA PRO A 339 -2.64 -17.41 3.25
C PRO A 339 -1.93 -17.26 1.88
N THR A 340 -2.26 -18.13 0.94
CA THR A 340 -1.78 -18.06 -0.45
C THR A 340 -2.44 -16.93 -1.20
N LYS A 341 -1.75 -16.38 -2.22
CA LYS A 341 -2.28 -15.30 -3.09
C LYS A 341 -2.77 -14.08 -2.31
N LEU A 342 -2.10 -13.73 -1.21
CA LEU A 342 -2.48 -12.62 -0.35
C LEU A 342 -2.54 -11.31 -1.15
N PRO A 343 -3.66 -10.55 -1.10
CA PRO A 343 -3.76 -9.24 -1.73
C PRO A 343 -2.71 -8.26 -1.22
N VAL A 344 -2.37 -7.30 -2.06
CA VAL A 344 -1.44 -6.20 -1.75
C VAL A 344 -2.22 -4.90 -1.67
N HIS A 345 -1.91 -4.08 -0.68
CA HIS A 345 -2.52 -2.78 -0.45
C HIS A 345 -1.41 -1.73 -0.39
N TYR A 346 -1.43 -0.76 -1.30
CA TYR A 346 -0.56 0.39 -1.25
C TYR A 346 -1.21 1.42 -0.33
N THR A 347 -0.63 1.60 0.86
CA THR A 347 -1.23 2.40 1.94
C THR A 347 -0.60 3.78 2.09
N GLU A 348 0.55 4.02 1.47
CA GLU A 348 1.14 5.33 1.24
C GLU A 348 1.82 5.36 -0.13
N HIS A 349 1.61 6.42 -0.90
CA HIS A 349 2.31 6.65 -2.17
C HIS A 349 2.15 8.11 -2.63
N GLY A 350 3.20 8.66 -3.25
CA GLY A 350 3.20 10.02 -3.78
C GLY A 350 4.59 10.51 -4.16
N TRP A 351 4.66 11.71 -4.71
CA TRP A 351 5.89 12.42 -5.06
C TRP A 351 5.89 13.82 -4.49
N GLN A 352 7.03 14.24 -3.94
CA GLN A 352 7.21 15.62 -3.52
C GLN A 352 7.46 16.53 -4.72
N THR A 353 6.95 17.76 -4.68
CA THR A 353 7.16 18.76 -5.73
C THR A 353 8.17 19.81 -5.30
N ASN A 354 8.92 20.33 -6.25
CA ASN A 354 9.74 21.52 -6.15
C ASN A 354 9.47 22.41 -7.37
N PRO A 355 8.90 23.61 -7.20
CA PRO A 355 8.47 24.21 -5.93
C PRO A 355 7.25 23.48 -5.32
N PRO A 356 6.87 23.68 -4.04
CA PRO A 356 7.50 24.54 -3.05
C PRO A 356 8.68 23.90 -2.29
N GLY A 357 8.93 22.60 -2.50
CA GLY A 357 10.04 21.90 -1.84
C GLY A 357 11.39 22.52 -2.17
N VAL A 358 12.38 22.34 -1.28
CA VAL A 358 13.74 22.87 -1.44
C VAL A 358 14.76 21.77 -1.68
N ASN A 359 14.34 20.51 -1.73
CA ASN A 359 15.22 19.36 -1.87
C ASN A 359 15.05 18.71 -3.26
N ASP A 360 15.89 19.12 -4.20
CA ASP A 360 15.86 18.65 -5.59
C ASP A 360 16.09 17.14 -5.74
N ILE A 361 16.73 16.49 -4.76
CA ILE A 361 17.00 15.05 -4.80
C ILE A 361 15.71 14.23 -4.62
N PHE A 362 14.70 14.78 -3.92
CA PHE A 362 13.47 14.08 -3.56
C PHE A 362 12.23 14.66 -4.21
N ALA A 363 12.37 15.69 -5.05
CA ALA A 363 11.24 16.39 -5.64
C ALA A 363 11.20 16.27 -7.16
N VAL A 364 9.98 16.38 -7.68
CA VAL A 364 9.66 16.42 -9.11
C VAL A 364 8.95 17.74 -9.42
N THR A 365 8.79 18.08 -10.70
CA THR A 365 7.91 19.18 -11.11
C THR A 365 6.43 18.79 -10.90
N ASP A 366 5.54 19.78 -10.86
CA ASP A 366 4.08 19.54 -10.78
C ASP A 366 3.56 18.69 -11.96
N ALA A 367 4.11 18.92 -13.16
CA ALA A 367 3.78 18.12 -14.33
C ALA A 367 4.19 16.65 -14.17
N GLN A 368 5.41 16.42 -13.68
CA GLN A 368 5.90 15.07 -13.39
C GLN A 368 5.10 14.41 -12.26
N GLN A 369 4.70 15.17 -11.22
CA GLN A 369 3.83 14.62 -10.17
C GLN A 369 2.53 14.10 -10.77
N SER A 370 1.89 14.90 -11.63
CA SER A 370 0.66 14.52 -12.32
C SER A 370 0.82 13.29 -13.18
N GLU A 371 1.90 13.22 -13.95
CA GLU A 371 2.21 12.08 -14.80
C GLU A 371 2.49 10.80 -13.99
N TYR A 372 3.31 10.90 -12.94
CA TYR A 372 3.71 9.74 -12.14
C TYR A 372 2.58 9.18 -11.30
N ILE A 373 1.67 10.01 -10.82
CA ILE A 373 0.41 9.56 -10.19
C ILE A 373 -0.39 8.73 -11.20
N ASN A 374 -0.61 9.23 -12.42
CA ASN A 374 -1.39 8.53 -13.43
C ASN A 374 -0.71 7.24 -13.91
N GLN A 375 0.60 7.25 -14.08
CA GLN A 375 1.35 6.03 -14.41
C GLN A 375 1.23 4.98 -13.31
N SER A 376 1.28 5.41 -12.05
CA SER A 376 1.16 4.52 -10.90
C SER A 376 -0.24 3.93 -10.76
N ASP A 377 -1.28 4.70 -11.02
CA ASP A 377 -2.65 4.20 -11.06
C ASP A 377 -2.80 3.11 -12.13
N TRP A 378 -2.29 3.36 -13.34
CA TRP A 378 -2.27 2.37 -14.42
C TRP A 378 -1.48 1.12 -14.07
N MET A 379 -0.28 1.27 -13.46
CA MET A 379 0.54 0.13 -13.04
C MET A 379 -0.15 -0.69 -11.96
N ALA A 380 -0.79 -0.05 -11.00
CA ALA A 380 -1.56 -0.71 -9.95
C ALA A 380 -2.79 -1.42 -10.54
N TYR A 381 -3.51 -0.78 -11.46
CA TYR A 381 -4.64 -1.37 -12.16
C TYR A 381 -4.24 -2.65 -12.92
N ASN A 382 -3.08 -2.68 -13.56
CA ASN A 382 -2.58 -3.86 -14.28
C ASN A 382 -2.00 -4.95 -13.37
N ASN A 383 -2.05 -4.78 -12.07
CA ASN A 383 -1.64 -5.79 -11.09
C ASN A 383 -2.84 -6.29 -10.30
N SER A 384 -3.44 -7.41 -10.71
CA SER A 384 -4.65 -7.99 -10.08
C SER A 384 -4.50 -8.29 -8.58
N ARG A 385 -3.26 -8.32 -8.06
CA ARG A 385 -2.98 -8.51 -6.63
C ARG A 385 -3.12 -7.20 -5.85
N VAL A 386 -3.03 -6.03 -6.49
CA VAL A 386 -3.17 -4.72 -5.83
C VAL A 386 -4.66 -4.38 -5.70
N LYS A 387 -5.13 -4.21 -4.47
CA LYS A 387 -6.54 -3.94 -4.13
C LYS A 387 -6.79 -2.56 -3.53
N THR A 388 -5.73 -1.80 -3.25
CA THR A 388 -5.83 -0.43 -2.73
C THR A 388 -4.66 0.37 -3.26
N VAL A 389 -4.93 1.61 -3.67
CA VAL A 389 -3.90 2.58 -4.08
C VAL A 389 -4.09 3.86 -3.27
N ALA A 390 -3.01 4.30 -2.63
CA ALA A 390 -3.02 5.50 -1.81
C ALA A 390 -2.52 6.73 -2.57
N GLN A 391 -3.14 7.86 -2.27
CA GLN A 391 -2.57 9.19 -2.40
C GLN A 391 -2.15 9.67 -1.00
N TYR A 392 -0.85 9.89 -0.81
CA TYR A 392 -0.33 10.47 0.41
C TYR A 392 -0.36 11.98 0.31
N LYS A 393 -1.19 12.58 1.16
CA LYS A 393 -1.56 13.96 1.41
C LYS A 393 -2.48 14.61 0.37
N ILE A 394 -3.44 15.33 0.92
CA ILE A 394 -4.29 16.25 0.16
C ILE A 394 -3.58 17.61 0.02
N VAL A 395 -2.94 18.04 1.11
CA VAL A 395 -2.27 19.33 1.22
C VAL A 395 -0.80 19.15 1.57
N ASP A 396 0.05 19.96 0.98
CA ASP A 396 1.46 20.03 1.35
C ASP A 396 1.64 20.34 2.83
N ASP A 397 2.72 19.89 3.45
CA ASP A 397 3.04 20.29 4.81
C ASP A 397 3.48 21.75 4.87
N GLN A 398 3.11 22.43 5.97
CA GLN A 398 3.53 23.81 6.23
C GLN A 398 5.04 23.98 6.24
N SER A 399 5.76 23.01 6.78
CA SER A 399 7.22 23.03 6.86
C SER A 399 7.84 22.53 5.55
N ILE A 400 8.38 23.43 4.75
CA ILE A 400 9.01 23.13 3.47
C ILE A 400 10.26 22.23 3.64
N GLY A 401 11.08 22.48 4.68
CA GLY A 401 12.33 21.75 4.89
C GLY A 401 12.20 20.43 5.67
N ALA A 402 11.16 20.29 6.52
CA ALA A 402 10.98 19.13 7.39
C ALA A 402 9.69 18.34 7.13
N GLY A 403 8.80 18.89 6.32
CA GLY A 403 7.55 18.26 5.92
C GLY A 403 7.59 17.64 4.53
N PHE A 404 6.48 17.05 4.12
CA PHE A 404 6.29 16.40 2.82
C PHE A 404 5.46 17.29 1.89
N GLN A 405 6.00 17.66 0.73
CA GLN A 405 5.33 18.45 -0.30
C GLN A 405 4.66 17.52 -1.34
N MET A 406 3.91 16.52 -0.85
CA MET A 406 3.27 15.48 -1.67
C MET A 406 1.78 15.73 -1.91
N GLY A 407 1.26 16.85 -1.40
CA GLY A 407 -0.15 17.22 -1.54
C GLY A 407 -0.57 17.47 -2.99
N LEU A 408 -1.87 17.36 -3.21
CA LEU A 408 -2.53 17.77 -4.45
C LEU A 408 -2.82 19.29 -4.43
N ARG A 409 -2.70 19.93 -3.27
CA ARG A 409 -2.81 21.38 -3.04
C ARG A 409 -1.60 21.90 -2.28
N LEU A 410 -1.27 23.15 -2.53
CA LEU A 410 -0.28 23.90 -1.75
C LEU A 410 -0.80 24.16 -0.34
N PHE A 411 0.09 24.19 0.65
CA PHE A 411 -0.28 24.63 2.01
C PHE A 411 -0.65 26.12 2.02
N SER A 412 0.19 26.97 1.44
CA SER A 412 -0.05 28.40 1.38
C SER A 412 -1.12 28.74 0.34
N GLY A 413 -2.17 29.39 0.77
CA GLY A 413 -3.28 29.82 -0.09
C GLY A 413 -4.17 28.71 -0.64
N GLY A 414 -3.85 27.43 -0.38
CA GLY A 414 -4.67 26.30 -0.75
C GLY A 414 -4.86 26.06 -2.24
N ALA A 415 -4.03 26.66 -3.09
CA ALA A 415 -4.14 26.52 -4.54
C ALA A 415 -3.95 25.04 -4.96
N ARG A 416 -4.79 24.58 -5.89
CA ARG A 416 -4.68 23.24 -6.48
C ARG A 416 -3.44 23.17 -7.36
N LYS A 417 -2.68 22.10 -7.22
CA LYS A 417 -1.65 21.72 -8.19
C LYS A 417 -2.29 21.07 -9.42
N PRO A 418 -1.63 21.02 -10.58
CA PRO A 418 -2.12 20.26 -11.74
C PRO A 418 -2.43 18.80 -11.43
N SER A 419 -1.75 18.22 -10.44
CA SER A 419 -1.98 16.86 -9.95
C SER A 419 -3.36 16.66 -9.29
N TYR A 420 -4.06 17.71 -8.86
CA TYR A 420 -5.40 17.60 -8.30
C TYR A 420 -6.41 17.05 -9.33
N ASP A 421 -6.45 17.69 -10.50
CA ASP A 421 -7.34 17.25 -11.58
C ASP A 421 -6.82 15.96 -12.24
N ALA A 422 -5.50 15.80 -12.36
CA ALA A 422 -4.89 14.56 -12.82
C ALA A 422 -5.19 13.36 -11.91
N TYR A 423 -5.35 13.56 -10.60
CA TYR A 423 -5.81 12.54 -9.67
C TYR A 423 -7.30 12.23 -9.83
N LYS A 424 -8.14 13.26 -10.08
CA LYS A 424 -9.58 13.06 -10.29
C LYS A 424 -9.91 12.35 -11.60
N LEU A 425 -9.12 12.59 -12.63
CA LEU A 425 -9.31 12.03 -13.96
C LEU A 425 -7.97 11.54 -14.55
N PRO A 426 -7.37 10.49 -13.97
CA PRO A 426 -6.10 9.97 -14.48
C PRO A 426 -6.25 9.39 -15.89
N ILE A 427 -5.21 9.59 -16.67
CA ILE A 427 -5.06 9.02 -18.02
C ILE A 427 -3.69 8.38 -18.19
N TRP A 428 -3.66 7.22 -18.82
CA TRP A 428 -2.45 6.59 -19.32
C TRP A 428 -2.68 5.97 -20.69
N VAL A 429 -1.78 6.24 -21.63
CA VAL A 429 -1.90 5.74 -23.00
C VAL A 429 -0.70 4.85 -23.30
N SER A 430 -0.94 3.60 -23.63
CA SER A 430 0.11 2.62 -23.92
C SER A 430 -0.04 2.02 -25.31
N LYS A 431 1.09 1.78 -25.99
CA LYS A 431 1.11 1.18 -27.32
C LYS A 431 0.67 -0.29 -27.29
N LYS A 432 -0.19 -0.68 -28.25
CA LYS A 432 -0.65 -2.07 -28.44
C LYS A 432 -0.72 -2.41 -29.95
N GLY A 433 0.40 -2.79 -30.53
CA GLY A 433 0.48 -3.03 -31.98
C GLY A 433 0.22 -1.77 -32.80
N ALA A 434 -0.76 -1.81 -33.72
CA ALA A 434 -1.23 -0.65 -34.48
C ALA A 434 -2.17 0.25 -33.66
N ASN A 435 -2.59 -0.19 -32.48
CA ASN A 435 -3.53 0.50 -31.61
C ASN A 435 -2.82 1.09 -30.38
N VAL A 436 -3.58 1.86 -29.63
CA VAL A 436 -3.27 2.29 -28.26
C VAL A 436 -4.33 1.75 -27.32
N THR A 437 -3.94 1.45 -26.08
CA THR A 437 -4.87 1.26 -24.98
C THR A 437 -4.86 2.53 -24.15
N VAL A 438 -6.01 3.17 -24.05
CA VAL A 438 -6.24 4.30 -23.16
C VAL A 438 -6.85 3.78 -21.87
N TYR A 439 -6.16 3.98 -20.75
CA TYR A 439 -6.66 3.76 -19.39
C TYR A 439 -7.15 5.07 -18.82
N GLY A 440 -8.25 5.04 -18.09
CA GLY A 440 -8.75 6.15 -17.30
C GLY A 440 -9.50 5.69 -16.06
N GLN A 441 -9.68 6.63 -15.16
CA GLN A 441 -10.53 6.47 -13.98
C GLN A 441 -11.25 7.80 -13.69
N VAL A 442 -12.47 7.77 -13.27
CA VAL A 442 -13.19 8.93 -12.75
C VAL A 442 -13.25 8.87 -11.23
N ARG A 443 -13.00 9.98 -10.56
CA ARG A 443 -13.06 10.11 -9.09
C ARG A 443 -13.82 11.39 -8.70
N PRO A 444 -14.87 11.30 -7.86
CA PRO A 444 -15.48 10.08 -7.32
C PRO A 444 -16.24 9.29 -8.39
N ALA A 445 -16.24 7.96 -8.23
CA ALA A 445 -17.12 7.10 -8.98
C ALA A 445 -18.28 6.71 -8.05
N ASP A 446 -19.41 7.36 -8.19
CA ASP A 446 -20.62 6.85 -7.53
C ASP A 446 -21.16 5.69 -8.36
N ALA A 447 -21.42 4.57 -7.69
CA ALA A 447 -21.84 3.32 -8.34
C ALA A 447 -23.04 3.58 -9.28
N GLY A 448 -22.84 3.44 -10.58
CA GLY A 448 -23.85 3.63 -11.61
C GLY A 448 -24.09 5.10 -12.06
N ALA A 449 -23.42 6.10 -11.46
CA ALA A 449 -23.59 7.53 -11.77
C ALA A 449 -22.37 8.17 -12.47
N ALA A 450 -21.32 7.41 -12.75
CA ALA A 450 -20.11 7.95 -13.36
C ALA A 450 -20.31 8.51 -14.79
N GLY A 451 -21.40 8.14 -15.46
CA GLY A 451 -21.77 8.68 -16.77
C GLY A 451 -20.81 8.22 -17.88
N THR A 452 -20.61 9.08 -18.86
CA THR A 452 -19.77 8.81 -20.03
C THR A 452 -18.52 9.70 -20.00
N VAL A 453 -17.37 9.13 -20.25
CA VAL A 453 -16.10 9.83 -20.46
C VAL A 453 -15.83 9.95 -21.95
N GLU A 454 -15.48 11.15 -22.39
CA GLU A 454 -15.01 11.36 -23.75
C GLU A 454 -13.50 11.17 -23.82
N VAL A 455 -13.06 10.28 -24.69
CA VAL A 455 -11.67 10.14 -25.08
C VAL A 455 -11.42 11.05 -26.26
N GLN A 456 -10.50 11.98 -26.10
CA GLN A 456 -10.19 13.00 -27.09
C GLN A 456 -8.74 12.87 -27.55
N ASN A 457 -8.51 13.19 -28.84
CA ASN A 457 -7.18 13.23 -29.45
C ASN A 457 -6.98 14.52 -30.24
N ALA A 458 -5.73 14.97 -30.30
CA ALA A 458 -5.29 16.10 -31.11
C ALA A 458 -3.92 15.81 -31.71
N ALA A 459 -3.61 16.40 -32.85
CA ALA A 459 -2.26 16.37 -33.41
C ALA A 459 -1.24 16.98 -32.41
N ALA A 460 0.00 16.53 -32.46
CA ALA A 460 1.05 17.07 -31.60
C ALA A 460 1.16 18.61 -31.77
N GLY A 461 1.21 19.33 -30.65
CA GLY A 461 1.26 20.79 -30.64
C GLY A 461 -0.08 21.49 -30.92
N SER A 462 -1.16 20.77 -31.22
CA SER A 462 -2.50 21.34 -31.44
C SER A 462 -3.29 21.42 -30.15
N SER A 463 -4.07 22.50 -29.99
CA SER A 463 -5.09 22.64 -28.92
C SER A 463 -6.49 22.16 -29.37
N SER A 464 -6.65 21.77 -30.63
CA SER A 464 -7.93 21.35 -31.22
C SER A 464 -8.20 19.88 -30.98
N PHE A 465 -8.71 19.55 -29.80
CA PHE A 465 -9.09 18.18 -29.45
C PHE A 465 -10.43 17.79 -30.05
N LYS A 466 -10.51 16.58 -30.58
CA LYS A 466 -11.74 15.99 -31.08
C LYS A 466 -12.06 14.73 -30.25
N THR A 467 -13.33 14.53 -29.91
CA THR A 467 -13.79 13.29 -29.31
C THR A 467 -13.69 12.17 -30.34
N VAL A 468 -12.91 11.15 -30.03
CA VAL A 468 -12.72 9.97 -30.88
C VAL A 468 -13.54 8.77 -30.39
N GLN A 469 -13.88 8.77 -29.10
CA GLN A 469 -14.71 7.72 -28.48
C GLN A 469 -15.40 8.26 -27.22
N SER A 470 -16.66 7.89 -27.03
CA SER A 470 -17.40 8.04 -25.78
C SER A 470 -17.45 6.68 -25.07
N VAL A 471 -17.00 6.63 -23.81
CA VAL A 471 -16.86 5.39 -23.03
C VAL A 471 -17.78 5.48 -21.81
N PRO A 472 -18.81 4.61 -21.71
CA PRO A 472 -19.62 4.52 -20.51
C PRO A 472 -18.78 3.90 -19.38
N VAL A 473 -18.76 4.54 -18.21
CA VAL A 473 -18.04 4.07 -17.02
C VAL A 473 -18.99 3.24 -16.18
N THR A 474 -18.79 1.93 -16.18
CA THR A 474 -19.67 0.96 -15.50
C THR A 474 -19.00 0.31 -14.30
N SER A 475 -17.69 0.48 -14.11
CA SER A 475 -17.00 -0.09 -12.97
C SER A 475 -17.30 0.70 -11.69
N ALA A 476 -17.46 0.01 -10.57
CA ALA A 476 -17.78 0.63 -9.28
C ALA A 476 -16.70 1.60 -8.78
N ASN A 477 -15.44 1.40 -9.19
CA ASN A 477 -14.32 2.27 -8.85
C ASN A 477 -13.97 3.30 -9.94
N GLY A 478 -14.83 3.46 -10.97
CA GLY A 478 -14.65 4.45 -12.03
C GLY A 478 -13.59 4.12 -13.08
N THR A 479 -12.95 2.96 -13.04
CA THR A 479 -11.90 2.59 -13.99
C THR A 479 -12.48 2.11 -15.33
N PHE A 480 -11.79 2.44 -16.41
CA PHE A 480 -12.09 1.91 -17.74
C PHE A 480 -10.81 1.77 -18.57
N THR A 481 -10.89 0.96 -19.60
CA THR A 481 -9.89 0.90 -20.67
C THR A 481 -10.62 0.82 -22.02
N VAL A 482 -10.04 1.48 -23.03
CA VAL A 482 -10.52 1.38 -24.41
C VAL A 482 -9.33 1.21 -25.36
N GLU A 483 -9.52 0.39 -26.37
CA GLU A 483 -8.53 0.17 -27.42
C GLU A 483 -8.95 0.95 -28.66
N LEU A 484 -8.06 1.80 -29.17
CA LEU A 484 -8.31 2.72 -30.28
C LEU A 484 -7.15 2.63 -31.30
N PRO A 485 -7.40 2.89 -32.60
CA PRO A 485 -6.30 3.07 -33.56
C PRO A 485 -5.35 4.15 -33.09
N ASP A 486 -4.04 3.93 -33.25
CA ASP A 486 -3.06 4.94 -32.93
C ASP A 486 -3.02 6.02 -34.01
N SER A 487 -3.64 7.13 -33.73
CA SER A 487 -3.64 8.32 -34.61
C SER A 487 -2.45 9.24 -34.36
N GLY A 488 -1.52 8.86 -33.47
CA GLY A 488 -0.43 9.75 -33.04
C GLY A 488 -0.94 10.91 -32.17
N GLY A 489 -0.07 11.91 -31.97
CA GLY A 489 -0.42 13.11 -31.24
C GLY A 489 -0.61 12.93 -29.74
N VAL A 490 -1.51 13.72 -29.15
CA VAL A 490 -1.76 13.77 -27.72
C VAL A 490 -3.21 13.39 -27.40
N TRP A 491 -3.39 12.74 -26.26
CA TRP A 491 -4.66 12.23 -25.79
C TRP A 491 -5.08 12.94 -24.51
N ARG A 492 -6.37 13.10 -24.29
CA ARG A 492 -6.94 13.52 -23.01
C ARG A 492 -8.32 12.91 -22.80
N LEU A 493 -8.77 12.97 -21.56
CA LEU A 493 -10.14 12.63 -21.17
C LEU A 493 -10.92 13.91 -20.85
N SER A 494 -12.22 13.90 -21.12
CA SER A 494 -13.16 14.91 -20.66
C SER A 494 -14.35 14.27 -19.96
N TRP A 495 -14.69 14.77 -18.76
CA TRP A 495 -15.75 14.22 -17.94
C TRP A 495 -16.31 15.30 -17.00
N ASN A 496 -17.61 15.54 -17.06
CA ASN A 496 -18.31 16.48 -16.18
C ASN A 496 -17.61 17.85 -16.01
N GLY A 497 -17.16 18.44 -17.13
CA GLY A 497 -16.47 19.73 -17.13
C GLY A 497 -15.01 19.69 -16.67
N ILE A 498 -14.50 18.51 -16.29
CA ILE A 498 -13.08 18.30 -15.96
C ILE A 498 -12.37 17.73 -17.19
N THR A 499 -11.16 18.22 -17.46
CA THR A 499 -10.26 17.61 -18.44
C THR A 499 -9.03 17.03 -17.75
N SER A 500 -8.61 15.81 -18.16
CA SER A 500 -7.37 15.23 -17.69
C SER A 500 -6.15 16.01 -18.18
N ARG A 501 -4.97 15.68 -17.63
CA ARG A 501 -3.74 16.09 -18.30
C ARG A 501 -3.70 15.56 -19.74
N GLN A 502 -2.88 16.17 -20.58
CA GLN A 502 -2.52 15.60 -21.87
C GLN A 502 -1.54 14.45 -21.69
N ALA A 503 -1.70 13.39 -22.48
CA ALA A 503 -0.86 12.19 -22.45
C ALA A 503 -0.42 11.83 -23.87
N GLU A 504 0.89 11.63 -24.03
CA GLU A 504 1.45 10.99 -25.21
C GLU A 504 1.41 9.46 -25.04
N VAL A 505 1.60 8.74 -26.14
CA VAL A 505 1.73 7.30 -26.11
C VAL A 505 3.03 6.94 -25.40
N ALA A 506 2.93 6.28 -24.25
CA ALA A 506 4.08 5.90 -23.44
C ALA A 506 5.00 4.97 -24.25
N SER A 507 6.29 5.32 -24.33
CA SER A 507 7.34 4.40 -24.77
C SER A 507 7.46 3.26 -23.76
N LYS A 508 7.62 2.01 -24.24
CA LYS A 508 7.74 0.81 -23.40
C LYS A 508 8.88 0.90 -22.38
#